data_45ab63f8857dfba019aeacce82f144bd
#
_entry.id   45ab63f8857dfba019aeacce82f144bd
#
_cell.length_a   1.000
_cell.length_b   1.000
_cell.length_c   1.000
_cell.angle_alpha   90.00
_cell.angle_beta   90.00
_cell.angle_gamma   90.00
#
_symmetry.space_group_name_H-M   'P 1'
#
loop_
_entity.id
_entity.type
_entity.pdbx_description
1 polymer ?
#
loop_
_entity_poly.entity_id
_entity_poly.type
_entity_poly.pdbx_seq_one_letter_code
_entity_poly.pdbx_strand_id
1 'polypeptide(L)'
;MRKEGILYSETNLFRKLRLIDLEMHGRKFLYNRDVWWETLLKQLGLSKLKGPWIHETTLRYWKTYAGASPLFYDTISTIQRLKKAGFRLGMVSDSDGTPGMKMKRIRRQPFLKSLEAIVVAGEDTQSVKPSRRPFTLIAERLGLRPKNCVYIGDNPNTDIEGAKGVGMMMILVKRRGPKGGHPDYLARSLGDATILLMRN
;
A
#
# COMPACT_ATOMS: atom_id res chain seq x y z
N MET A 1 -14.67 12.13 -24.00
CA MET A 1 -15.88 12.75 -23.46
C MET A 1 -16.14 14.04 -24.26
N ARG A 2 -16.93 13.93 -25.30
CA ARG A 2 -17.35 15.09 -26.16
C ARG A 2 -18.87 15.20 -26.06
N LYS A 3 -19.39 15.76 -25.01
CA LYS A 3 -20.76 16.30 -24.95
C LYS A 3 -20.69 17.53 -24.06
N GLU A 4 -21.09 18.68 -24.56
CA GLU A 4 -21.11 20.00 -23.92
C GLU A 4 -19.87 20.90 -24.08
N GLY A 5 -19.05 20.72 -25.14
CA GLY A 5 -18.08 21.77 -25.54
C GLY A 5 -16.89 22.04 -24.61
N ILE A 6 -16.72 21.27 -23.51
CA ILE A 6 -15.61 21.43 -22.59
C ILE A 6 -14.54 20.40 -22.93
N LEU A 7 -13.51 20.80 -23.64
CA LEU A 7 -12.31 20.02 -23.92
C LEU A 7 -11.38 20.05 -22.70
N TYR A 8 -11.44 19.01 -21.85
CA TYR A 8 -10.39 18.78 -20.87
C TYR A 8 -9.22 18.09 -21.55
N SER A 9 -8.03 18.70 -21.53
CA SER A 9 -6.81 18.02 -21.96
C SER A 9 -6.49 16.86 -21.01
N GLU A 10 -5.91 15.76 -21.52
CA GLU A 10 -5.47 14.64 -20.71
C GLU A 10 -4.54 15.08 -19.57
N THR A 11 -3.65 16.03 -19.85
CA THR A 11 -2.73 16.61 -18.86
C THR A 11 -3.47 17.27 -17.69
N ASN A 12 -4.55 18.01 -17.97
CA ASN A 12 -5.34 18.64 -16.91
C ASN A 12 -6.13 17.62 -16.08
N LEU A 13 -6.68 16.58 -16.71
CA LEU A 13 -7.35 15.49 -16.01
C LEU A 13 -6.36 14.74 -15.12
N PHE A 14 -5.18 14.42 -15.63
CA PHE A 14 -4.13 13.75 -14.86
C PHE A 14 -3.67 14.58 -13.67
N ARG A 15 -3.47 15.89 -13.86
CA ARG A 15 -3.12 16.80 -12.75
C ARG A 15 -4.18 16.81 -11.65
N LYS A 16 -5.46 16.91 -12.01
CA LYS A 16 -6.57 16.88 -11.04
C LYS A 16 -6.63 15.55 -10.31
N LEU A 17 -6.52 14.42 -11.01
CA LEU A 17 -6.48 13.09 -10.39
C LEU A 17 -5.32 12.95 -9.41
N ARG A 18 -4.13 13.47 -9.75
CA ARG A 18 -2.98 13.46 -8.85
C ARG A 18 -3.22 14.28 -7.57
N LEU A 19 -3.88 15.43 -7.67
CA LEU A 19 -4.23 16.23 -6.49
C LEU A 19 -5.26 15.52 -5.62
N ILE A 20 -6.25 14.86 -6.22
CA ILE A 20 -7.22 14.04 -5.52
C ILE A 20 -6.51 12.87 -4.82
N ASP A 21 -5.58 12.20 -5.50
CA ASP A 21 -4.76 11.12 -4.93
C ASP A 21 -4.01 11.59 -3.68
N LEU A 22 -3.32 12.72 -3.76
CA LEU A 22 -2.58 13.29 -2.63
C LEU A 22 -3.50 13.66 -1.46
N GLU A 23 -4.68 14.21 -1.73
CA GLU A 23 -5.64 14.56 -0.69
C GLU A 23 -6.24 13.33 -0.02
N MET A 24 -6.74 12.39 -0.81
CA MET A 24 -7.47 11.22 -0.31
C MET A 24 -6.52 10.22 0.35
N HIS A 25 -5.39 9.94 -0.27
CA HIS A 25 -4.39 8.99 0.23
C HIS A 25 -3.57 9.57 1.38
N GLY A 26 -3.09 10.80 1.23
CA GLY A 26 -2.16 11.40 2.17
C GLY A 26 -2.81 12.04 3.40
N ARG A 27 -4.05 12.53 3.30
CA ARG A 27 -4.73 13.28 4.37
C ARG A 27 -5.92 12.54 4.99
N LYS A 28 -6.69 11.85 4.17
CA LYS A 28 -7.95 11.23 4.59
C LYS A 28 -7.86 9.72 4.74
N PHE A 29 -6.77 9.10 4.32
CA PHE A 29 -6.60 7.63 4.27
C PHE A 29 -7.79 6.93 3.59
N LEU A 30 -8.38 7.58 2.59
CA LEU A 30 -9.54 7.10 1.87
C LEU A 30 -9.08 6.45 0.55
N TYR A 31 -9.18 5.14 0.47
CA TYR A 31 -8.66 4.34 -0.65
C TYR A 31 -9.71 3.99 -1.71
N ASN A 32 -11.00 4.25 -1.45
CA ASN A 32 -12.09 3.95 -2.39
C ASN A 32 -11.99 4.84 -3.65
N ARG A 33 -11.60 4.22 -4.77
CA ARG A 33 -11.43 4.93 -6.04
C ARG A 33 -12.75 5.43 -6.64
N ASP A 34 -13.89 4.83 -6.33
CA ASP A 34 -15.18 5.33 -6.78
C ASP A 34 -15.41 6.76 -6.29
N VAL A 35 -15.06 7.03 -5.02
CA VAL A 35 -15.12 8.38 -4.43
C VAL A 35 -14.15 9.34 -5.12
N TRP A 36 -12.99 8.86 -5.59
CA TRP A 36 -12.03 9.70 -6.31
C TRP A 36 -12.57 10.12 -7.67
N TRP A 37 -13.18 9.19 -8.41
CA TRP A 37 -13.84 9.51 -9.69
C TRP A 37 -15.00 10.47 -9.50
N GLU A 38 -15.83 10.26 -8.48
CA GLU A 38 -16.92 11.18 -8.15
C GLU A 38 -16.41 12.59 -7.80
N THR A 39 -15.32 12.66 -7.03
CA THR A 39 -14.68 13.94 -6.69
C THR A 39 -14.15 14.64 -7.94
N LEU A 40 -13.55 13.90 -8.86
CA LEU A 40 -13.12 14.46 -10.15
C LEU A 40 -14.30 15.02 -10.93
N LEU A 41 -15.39 14.26 -11.07
CA LEU A 41 -16.59 14.72 -11.77
C LEU A 41 -17.16 15.99 -11.13
N LYS A 42 -17.18 16.06 -9.80
CA LYS A 42 -17.62 17.25 -9.08
C LYS A 42 -16.74 18.47 -9.40
N GLN A 43 -15.42 18.31 -9.39
CA GLN A 43 -14.47 19.39 -9.72
C GLN A 43 -14.53 19.83 -11.19
N LEU A 44 -15.09 18.99 -12.06
CA LEU A 44 -15.29 19.29 -13.48
C LEU A 44 -16.69 19.86 -13.79
N GLY A 45 -17.57 20.01 -12.79
CA GLY A 45 -18.96 20.42 -13.01
C GLY A 45 -19.85 19.33 -13.64
N LEU A 46 -19.37 18.07 -13.66
CA LEU A 46 -19.99 16.94 -14.33
C LEU A 46 -20.69 15.96 -13.38
N SER A 47 -21.12 16.41 -12.20
CA SER A 47 -21.73 15.54 -11.17
C SER A 47 -22.96 14.77 -11.65
N LYS A 48 -23.66 15.27 -12.67
CA LYS A 48 -24.81 14.60 -13.28
C LYS A 48 -24.45 13.33 -14.04
N LEU A 49 -23.17 13.11 -14.35
CA LEU A 49 -22.67 11.94 -15.09
C LEU A 49 -22.36 10.74 -14.17
N LYS A 50 -22.76 10.78 -12.89
CA LYS A 50 -22.62 9.63 -12.00
C LYS A 50 -23.42 8.42 -12.50
N GLY A 51 -22.83 7.23 -12.37
CA GLY A 51 -23.49 5.99 -12.78
C GLY A 51 -22.62 4.76 -12.51
N PRO A 52 -23.14 3.56 -12.83
CA PRO A 52 -22.45 2.27 -12.57
C PRO A 52 -21.04 2.20 -13.20
N TRP A 53 -20.82 2.91 -14.29
CA TRP A 53 -19.53 2.96 -14.98
C TRP A 53 -18.37 3.49 -14.10
N ILE A 54 -18.66 4.21 -13.01
CA ILE A 54 -17.64 4.66 -12.04
C ILE A 54 -16.93 3.44 -11.44
N HIS A 55 -17.71 2.48 -10.96
CA HIS A 55 -17.16 1.25 -10.40
C HIS A 55 -16.39 0.41 -11.45
N GLU A 56 -16.90 0.32 -12.67
CA GLU A 56 -16.19 -0.34 -13.77
C GLU A 56 -14.85 0.33 -14.06
N THR A 57 -14.81 1.67 -13.99
CA THR A 57 -13.55 2.45 -14.15
C THR A 57 -12.57 2.11 -13.03
N THR A 58 -13.03 1.98 -11.79
CA THR A 58 -12.21 1.52 -10.66
C THR A 58 -11.65 0.12 -10.89
N LEU A 59 -12.45 -0.82 -11.37
CA LEU A 59 -11.98 -2.18 -11.68
C LEU A 59 -10.92 -2.18 -12.79
N ARG A 60 -11.14 -1.39 -13.84
CA ARG A 60 -10.17 -1.22 -14.94
C ARG A 60 -8.87 -0.57 -14.44
N TYR A 61 -8.97 0.46 -13.61
CA TYR A 61 -7.81 1.11 -12.99
C TYR A 61 -6.95 0.08 -12.24
N TRP A 62 -7.54 -0.71 -11.35
CA TRP A 62 -6.78 -1.70 -10.58
C TRP A 62 -6.20 -2.83 -11.43
N LYS A 63 -6.89 -3.24 -12.50
CA LYS A 63 -6.36 -4.21 -13.46
C LYS A 63 -5.11 -3.67 -14.16
N THR A 64 -5.18 -2.42 -14.65
CA THR A 64 -4.06 -1.74 -15.32
C THR A 64 -2.90 -1.50 -14.36
N TYR A 65 -3.20 -1.00 -13.17
CA TYR A 65 -2.20 -0.76 -12.13
C TYR A 65 -1.44 -2.05 -11.75
N ALA A 66 -2.15 -3.16 -11.59
CA ALA A 66 -1.52 -4.44 -11.27
C ALA A 66 -0.59 -4.93 -12.38
N GLY A 67 -0.97 -4.74 -13.65
CA GLY A 67 -0.13 -5.08 -14.80
C GLY A 67 1.10 -4.18 -14.96
N ALA A 68 0.98 -2.91 -14.56
CA ALA A 68 2.04 -1.90 -14.66
C ALA A 68 2.96 -1.83 -13.42
N SER A 69 2.74 -2.67 -12.41
CA SER A 69 3.49 -2.66 -11.15
C SER A 69 4.32 -3.94 -11.00
N PRO A 70 5.47 -4.06 -11.69
CA PRO A 70 6.34 -5.22 -11.56
C PRO A 70 6.96 -5.26 -10.16
N LEU A 71 7.37 -6.44 -9.74
CA LEU A 71 8.17 -6.60 -8.54
C LEU A 71 9.54 -5.94 -8.72
N PHE A 72 10.09 -5.43 -7.64
CA PHE A 72 11.48 -5.02 -7.63
C PHE A 72 12.38 -6.24 -7.81
N TYR A 73 13.52 -6.06 -8.46
CA TYR A 73 14.46 -7.11 -8.83
C TYR A 73 14.96 -7.94 -7.63
N ASP A 74 15.02 -7.34 -6.46
CA ASP A 74 15.53 -7.96 -5.22
C ASP A 74 14.41 -8.62 -4.36
N THR A 75 13.14 -8.54 -4.78
CA THR A 75 12.02 -9.01 -3.95
C THR A 75 12.07 -10.52 -3.70
N ILE A 76 12.15 -11.31 -4.76
CA ILE A 76 12.09 -12.78 -4.64
C ILE A 76 13.31 -13.34 -3.91
N SER A 77 14.51 -12.88 -4.28
CA SER A 77 15.76 -13.32 -3.65
C SER A 77 15.82 -12.96 -2.17
N THR A 78 15.31 -11.78 -1.79
CA THR A 78 15.20 -11.36 -0.39
C THR A 78 14.27 -12.27 0.41
N ILE A 79 13.07 -12.52 -0.10
CA ILE A 79 12.09 -13.38 0.55
C ILE A 79 12.65 -14.80 0.75
N GLN A 80 13.28 -15.37 -0.27
CA GLN A 80 13.92 -16.69 -0.19
C GLN A 80 15.04 -16.73 0.87
N ARG A 81 15.87 -15.69 0.91
CA ARG A 81 16.95 -15.57 1.89
C ARG A 81 16.42 -15.50 3.32
N LEU A 82 15.40 -14.69 3.57
CA LEU A 82 14.75 -14.58 4.88
C LEU A 82 14.12 -15.92 5.30
N LYS A 83 13.41 -16.60 4.42
CA LYS A 83 12.85 -17.94 4.70
C LYS A 83 13.94 -18.95 5.02
N LYS A 84 15.05 -18.97 4.26
CA LYS A 84 16.19 -19.86 4.51
C LYS A 84 16.86 -19.58 5.86
N ALA A 85 16.85 -18.32 6.30
CA ALA A 85 17.36 -17.90 7.60
C ALA A 85 16.36 -18.17 8.77
N GLY A 86 15.21 -18.80 8.52
CA GLY A 86 14.23 -19.17 9.53
C GLY A 86 13.24 -18.07 9.93
N PHE A 87 13.23 -16.92 9.22
CA PHE A 87 12.26 -15.88 9.53
C PHE A 87 10.84 -16.29 9.13
N ARG A 88 9.88 -15.98 9.99
CA ARG A 88 8.45 -16.02 9.68
C ARG A 88 8.05 -14.76 8.93
N LEU A 89 7.36 -14.90 7.81
CA LEU A 89 7.05 -13.76 6.94
C LEU A 89 5.55 -13.45 6.92
N GLY A 90 5.23 -12.20 7.18
CA GLY A 90 3.88 -11.65 7.06
C GLY A 90 3.84 -10.41 6.17
N MET A 91 2.65 -10.06 5.70
CA MET A 91 2.40 -8.85 4.91
C MET A 91 1.26 -8.04 5.53
N VAL A 92 1.48 -6.73 5.67
CA VAL A 92 0.42 -5.76 5.95
C VAL A 92 0.30 -4.81 4.77
N SER A 93 -0.89 -4.67 4.23
CA SER A 93 -1.17 -3.72 3.14
C SER A 93 -2.51 -3.04 3.38
N ASP A 94 -2.61 -1.76 3.05
CA ASP A 94 -3.91 -1.10 3.11
C ASP A 94 -4.84 -1.61 2.00
N SER A 95 -6.15 -1.60 2.24
CA SER A 95 -7.18 -1.93 1.28
C SER A 95 -7.09 -1.06 0.02
N ASP A 96 -7.56 -1.56 -1.10
CA ASP A 96 -7.77 -0.78 -2.32
C ASP A 96 -9.12 -0.02 -2.29
N GLY A 97 -9.83 -0.06 -1.16
CA GLY A 97 -11.13 0.57 -0.97
C GLY A 97 -12.29 -0.16 -1.66
N THR A 98 -12.00 -1.27 -2.32
CA THR A 98 -13.00 -2.19 -2.90
C THR A 98 -12.79 -3.55 -2.23
N PRO A 99 -13.78 -4.10 -1.50
CA PRO A 99 -13.62 -5.34 -0.75
C PRO A 99 -13.05 -6.49 -1.57
N GLY A 100 -12.04 -7.17 -1.03
CA GLY A 100 -11.35 -8.30 -1.65
C GLY A 100 -10.41 -7.95 -2.82
N MET A 101 -10.41 -6.72 -3.31
CA MET A 101 -9.57 -6.32 -4.45
C MET A 101 -8.07 -6.41 -4.13
N LYS A 102 -7.66 -5.93 -2.97
CA LYS A 102 -6.27 -6.04 -2.51
C LYS A 102 -5.82 -7.49 -2.44
N MET A 103 -6.60 -8.34 -1.80
CA MET A 103 -6.30 -9.77 -1.69
C MET A 103 -6.23 -10.45 -3.07
N LYS A 104 -7.13 -10.10 -4.02
CA LYS A 104 -7.09 -10.62 -5.39
C LYS A 104 -5.78 -10.27 -6.11
N ARG A 105 -5.21 -9.08 -5.84
CA ARG A 105 -3.91 -8.65 -6.38
C ARG A 105 -2.75 -9.39 -5.70
N ILE A 106 -2.79 -9.55 -4.38
CA ILE A 106 -1.76 -10.25 -3.61
C ILE A 106 -1.69 -11.73 -4.03
N ARG A 107 -2.84 -12.38 -4.26
CA ARG A 107 -2.89 -13.80 -4.68
C ARG A 107 -2.19 -14.10 -6.01
N ARG A 108 -1.96 -13.10 -6.84
CA ARG A 108 -1.23 -13.24 -8.11
C ARG A 108 0.28 -13.12 -7.96
N GLN A 109 0.77 -12.79 -6.76
CA GLN A 109 2.20 -12.57 -6.55
C GLN A 109 2.93 -13.90 -6.33
N PRO A 110 4.10 -14.10 -6.99
CA PRO A 110 4.82 -15.36 -6.92
C PRO A 110 5.35 -15.70 -5.52
N PHE A 111 5.50 -14.69 -4.65
CA PHE A 111 5.97 -14.86 -3.30
C PHE A 111 4.85 -15.23 -2.28
N LEU A 112 3.60 -15.33 -2.70
CA LEU A 112 2.47 -15.59 -1.80
C LEU A 112 2.70 -16.80 -0.89
N LYS A 113 3.18 -17.90 -1.47
CA LYS A 113 3.44 -19.16 -0.74
C LYS A 113 4.53 -19.02 0.36
N SER A 114 5.31 -17.96 0.33
CA SER A 114 6.33 -17.67 1.34
C SER A 114 5.78 -16.92 2.54
N LEU A 115 4.58 -16.36 2.44
CA LEU A 115 3.93 -15.63 3.52
C LEU A 115 3.11 -16.58 4.39
N GLU A 116 3.28 -16.48 5.71
CA GLU A 116 2.52 -17.26 6.71
C GLU A 116 1.25 -16.52 7.15
N ALA A 117 1.26 -15.19 7.02
CA ALA A 117 0.11 -14.36 7.36
C ALA A 117 0.01 -13.13 6.46
N ILE A 118 -1.22 -12.68 6.21
CA ILE A 118 -1.51 -11.45 5.46
C ILE A 118 -2.59 -10.69 6.23
N VAL A 119 -2.43 -9.38 6.33
CA VAL A 119 -3.43 -8.44 6.85
C VAL A 119 -3.70 -7.39 5.79
N VAL A 120 -4.95 -7.28 5.37
CA VAL A 120 -5.44 -6.17 4.55
C VAL A 120 -6.11 -5.17 5.48
N ALA A 121 -5.38 -4.13 5.84
CA ALA A 121 -5.88 -3.07 6.71
C ALA A 121 -7.05 -2.32 6.04
N GLY A 122 -8.13 -2.09 6.77
CA GLY A 122 -9.39 -1.58 6.23
C GLY A 122 -10.36 -2.67 5.75
N GLU A 123 -9.93 -3.96 5.73
CA GLU A 123 -10.77 -5.13 5.46
C GLU A 123 -10.70 -6.11 6.64
N ASP A 124 -9.49 -6.54 7.04
CA ASP A 124 -9.27 -7.38 8.25
C ASP A 124 -9.33 -6.55 9.54
N THR A 125 -9.18 -5.25 9.46
CA THR A 125 -9.30 -4.30 10.56
C THR A 125 -10.19 -3.14 10.15
N GLN A 126 -10.86 -2.50 11.10
CA GLN A 126 -11.68 -1.30 10.83
C GLN A 126 -10.85 -0.07 10.43
N SER A 127 -9.55 -0.10 10.70
CA SER A 127 -8.64 1.00 10.45
C SER A 127 -7.51 0.59 9.52
N VAL A 128 -6.99 1.57 8.80
CA VAL A 128 -5.81 1.44 7.92
C VAL A 128 -4.55 1.93 8.66
N LYS A 129 -3.38 1.73 8.07
CA LYS A 129 -2.12 2.30 8.58
C LYS A 129 -2.20 3.84 8.59
N PRO A 130 -1.67 4.54 9.60
CA PRO A 130 -0.75 4.09 10.66
C PRO A 130 -1.41 3.54 11.93
N SER A 131 -2.72 3.22 11.94
CA SER A 131 -3.34 2.63 13.12
C SER A 131 -2.54 1.42 13.62
N ARG A 132 -2.49 1.23 14.94
CA ARG A 132 -1.76 0.13 15.59
C ARG A 132 -2.35 -1.24 15.26
N ARG A 133 -3.67 -1.32 15.05
CA ARG A 133 -4.39 -2.61 14.93
C ARG A 133 -3.89 -3.50 13.80
N PRO A 134 -3.64 -3.03 12.54
CA PRO A 134 -3.05 -3.87 11.49
C PRO A 134 -1.71 -4.51 11.88
N PHE A 135 -0.87 -3.77 12.61
CA PHE A 135 0.46 -4.26 13.03
C PHE A 135 0.38 -5.26 14.18
N THR A 136 -0.52 -5.06 15.13
CA THR A 136 -0.74 -6.06 16.20
C THR A 136 -1.37 -7.32 15.62
N LEU A 137 -2.35 -7.20 14.71
CA LEU A 137 -3.01 -8.33 14.09
C LEU A 137 -2.05 -9.21 13.28
N ILE A 138 -1.11 -8.63 12.55
CA ILE A 138 -0.13 -9.44 11.80
C ILE A 138 0.81 -10.19 12.76
N ALA A 139 1.24 -9.57 13.86
CA ALA A 139 2.04 -10.25 14.88
C ALA A 139 1.25 -11.40 15.55
N GLU A 140 -0.02 -11.18 15.88
CA GLU A 140 -0.94 -12.19 16.40
C GLU A 140 -1.07 -13.39 15.43
N ARG A 141 -1.31 -13.12 14.14
CA ARG A 141 -1.41 -14.16 13.10
C ARG A 141 -0.11 -14.94 12.90
N LEU A 142 1.02 -14.32 13.17
CA LEU A 142 2.33 -14.97 13.17
C LEU A 142 2.64 -15.65 14.52
N GLY A 143 1.79 -15.56 15.54
CA GLY A 143 2.06 -16.13 16.87
C GLY A 143 3.24 -15.45 17.57
N LEU A 144 3.50 -14.18 17.30
CA LEU A 144 4.64 -13.42 17.83
C LEU A 144 4.17 -12.19 18.62
N ARG A 145 5.02 -11.73 19.53
CA ARG A 145 4.85 -10.41 20.16
C ARG A 145 5.42 -9.34 19.23
N PRO A 146 4.78 -8.14 19.10
CA PRO A 146 5.27 -7.06 18.23
C PRO A 146 6.75 -6.73 18.41
N LYS A 147 7.25 -6.72 19.65
CA LYS A 147 8.67 -6.46 19.96
C LYS A 147 9.66 -7.46 19.37
N ASN A 148 9.17 -8.63 18.96
CA ASN A 148 9.97 -9.68 18.31
C ASN A 148 9.79 -9.64 16.78
N CYS A 149 9.15 -8.61 16.25
CA CYS A 149 8.90 -8.42 14.82
C CYS A 149 9.71 -7.23 14.29
N VAL A 150 10.13 -7.37 13.06
CA VAL A 150 10.69 -6.27 12.27
C VAL A 150 9.72 -5.94 11.15
N TYR A 151 9.36 -4.67 11.03
CA TYR A 151 8.56 -4.18 9.92
C TYR A 151 9.47 -3.53 8.88
N ILE A 152 9.32 -3.94 7.63
CA ILE A 152 10.04 -3.35 6.49
C ILE A 152 9.00 -2.66 5.61
N GLY A 153 9.11 -1.35 5.48
CA GLY A 153 8.15 -0.54 4.70
C GLY A 153 8.83 0.61 3.97
N ASP A 154 8.08 1.36 3.20
CA ASP A 154 8.58 2.46 2.36
C ASP A 154 7.90 3.81 2.64
N ASN A 155 6.83 3.81 3.40
CA ASN A 155 6.07 5.02 3.70
C ASN A 155 6.32 5.51 5.14
N PRO A 156 7.04 6.66 5.31
CA PRO A 156 7.33 7.20 6.64
C PRO A 156 6.07 7.49 7.47
N ASN A 157 5.01 7.98 6.84
CA ASN A 157 3.82 8.47 7.54
C ASN A 157 2.88 7.34 8.01
N THR A 158 2.96 6.18 7.37
CA THR A 158 2.06 5.06 7.69
C THR A 158 2.79 3.88 8.31
N ASP A 159 4.00 3.57 7.81
CA ASP A 159 4.73 2.38 8.22
C ASP A 159 5.53 2.62 9.50
N ILE A 160 6.26 3.76 9.57
CA ILE A 160 7.09 4.06 10.76
C ILE A 160 6.20 4.27 11.98
N GLU A 161 5.21 5.15 11.89
CA GLU A 161 4.33 5.46 13.02
C GLU A 161 3.59 4.22 13.50
N GLY A 162 3.03 3.44 12.58
CA GLY A 162 2.26 2.25 12.91
C GLY A 162 3.09 1.14 13.54
N ALA A 163 4.24 0.79 12.95
CA ALA A 163 5.11 -0.26 13.43
C ALA A 163 5.75 0.10 14.78
N LYS A 164 6.33 1.29 14.89
CA LYS A 164 6.93 1.77 16.16
C LYS A 164 5.89 1.95 17.25
N GLY A 165 4.68 2.38 16.89
CA GLY A 165 3.56 2.54 17.82
C GLY A 165 3.14 1.26 18.55
N VAL A 166 3.54 0.07 18.05
CA VAL A 166 3.30 -1.23 18.69
C VAL A 166 4.59 -1.90 19.20
N GLY A 167 5.73 -1.22 19.08
CA GLY A 167 7.03 -1.71 19.56
C GLY A 167 7.73 -2.67 18.59
N MET A 168 7.39 -2.65 17.30
CA MET A 168 8.18 -3.34 16.27
C MET A 168 9.43 -2.52 15.93
N MET A 169 10.53 -3.20 15.63
CA MET A 169 11.67 -2.58 14.96
C MET A 169 11.26 -2.18 13.54
N MET A 170 11.66 -0.99 13.08
CA MET A 170 11.27 -0.47 11.78
C MET A 170 12.48 -0.22 10.87
N ILE A 171 12.50 -0.88 9.72
CA ILE A 171 13.45 -0.61 8.63
C ILE A 171 12.71 0.11 7.51
N LEU A 172 13.09 1.37 7.24
CA LEU A 172 12.56 2.11 6.11
C LEU A 172 13.37 1.81 4.85
N VAL A 173 12.73 1.25 3.83
CA VAL A 173 13.34 1.07 2.51
C VAL A 173 13.05 2.29 1.65
N LYS A 174 14.05 3.12 1.44
CA LYS A 174 13.93 4.35 0.67
C LYS A 174 14.75 4.29 -0.62
N ARG A 175 14.11 3.88 -1.71
CA ARG A 175 14.75 3.78 -3.04
C ARG A 175 14.93 5.16 -3.69
N ARG A 176 14.01 6.10 -3.46
CA ARG A 176 14.03 7.48 -3.99
C ARG A 176 13.30 8.43 -3.05
N GLY A 177 13.56 9.73 -3.20
CA GLY A 177 12.86 10.81 -2.52
C GLY A 177 13.38 11.15 -1.12
N PRO A 178 12.78 12.16 -0.46
CA PRO A 178 13.26 12.68 0.81
C PRO A 178 13.19 11.61 1.91
N LYS A 179 14.16 11.66 2.82
CA LYS A 179 14.13 10.88 4.06
C LYS A 179 13.15 11.56 5.01
N GLY A 180 12.21 10.82 5.55
CA GLY A 180 11.25 11.33 6.53
C GLY A 180 11.03 10.32 7.67
N GLY A 181 10.53 10.81 8.81
CA GLY A 181 10.32 10.01 10.01
C GLY A 181 11.63 9.59 10.70
N HIS A 182 11.48 8.79 11.76
CA HIS A 182 12.59 8.27 12.56
C HIS A 182 12.56 6.73 12.59
N PRO A 183 12.94 6.05 11.48
CA PRO A 183 13.06 4.59 11.48
C PRO A 183 14.23 4.17 12.36
N ASP A 184 14.25 2.91 12.81
CA ASP A 184 15.40 2.38 13.54
C ASP A 184 16.57 2.14 12.57
N TYR A 185 16.27 1.75 11.33
CA TYR A 185 17.26 1.60 10.26
C TYR A 185 16.72 2.13 8.93
N LEU A 186 17.67 2.59 8.10
CA LEU A 186 17.40 3.03 6.73
C LEU A 186 18.12 2.11 5.74
N ALA A 187 17.37 1.57 4.78
CA ALA A 187 17.89 0.74 3.70
C ALA A 187 17.58 1.35 2.32
N ARG A 188 18.39 1.07 1.32
CA ARG A 188 18.15 1.50 -0.07
C ARG A 188 17.40 0.45 -0.88
N SER A 189 17.39 -0.79 -0.40
CA SER A 189 16.78 -1.95 -1.06
C SER A 189 16.26 -2.96 -0.03
N LEU A 190 15.46 -3.92 -0.45
CA LEU A 190 15.09 -5.05 0.41
C LEU A 190 16.30 -5.92 0.73
N GLY A 191 17.24 -6.05 -0.21
CA GLY A 191 18.51 -6.73 0.00
C GLY A 191 19.32 -6.11 1.13
N ASP A 192 19.43 -4.76 1.17
CA ASP A 192 20.13 -4.05 2.25
C ASP A 192 19.44 -4.27 3.60
N ALA A 193 18.09 -4.21 3.62
CA ALA A 193 17.32 -4.48 4.85
C ALA A 193 17.61 -5.89 5.40
N THR A 194 17.75 -6.88 4.52
CA THR A 194 18.10 -8.25 4.92
C THR A 194 19.50 -8.33 5.54
N ILE A 195 20.47 -7.61 4.98
CA ILE A 195 21.85 -7.57 5.53
C ILE A 195 21.82 -6.99 6.94
N LEU A 196 21.04 -5.93 7.18
CA LEU A 196 20.88 -5.34 8.51
C LEU A 196 20.29 -6.34 9.52
N LEU A 197 19.30 -7.14 9.09
CA LEU A 197 18.68 -8.16 9.96
C LEU A 197 19.61 -9.33 10.32
N MET A 198 20.52 -9.70 9.43
CA MET A 198 21.43 -10.85 9.63
C MET A 198 22.70 -10.49 10.40
N ARG A 199 22.97 -9.21 10.63
CA ARG A 199 24.14 -8.73 11.40
C ARG A 199 23.84 -8.52 12.89
N ASN A 200 22.56 -8.48 13.24
CA ASN A 200 22.06 -8.36 14.61
C ASN A 200 21.49 -9.69 15.11
#